data_f96130de9e7ef8a002ad760c09e7355a
#
_entry.id   f96130de9e7ef8a002ad760c09e7355a
#
_cell.length_a   1.000
_cell.length_b   1.000
_cell.length_c   1.000
_cell.angle_alpha   90.00
_cell.angle_beta   90.00
_cell.angle_gamma   90.00
#
_symmetry.space_group_name_H-M   'P 1'
#
loop_
_entity.id
_entity.type
_entity.pdbx_description
1 polymer ?
#
loop_
_entity_poly.entity_id
_entity_poly.type
_entity_poly.pdbx_seq_one_letter_code
_entity_poly.pdbx_strand_id
1 'polypeptide(L)'
;MKMNAKRILIIGLALFSMLFGAVAMSEQRTQQHIQIAEIDVDPAQLDSYEAAVAEQIEAAIRLEPGVLVLYSVANKENPAHVTVFEIYRDREAYLAHLQAPHFLKYKATVEKMVKSLKLIPVDPVMLGTKER
;
A
#
# COMPACT_ATOMS: atom_id res chain seq x y z
N MET A 1 44.58 19.89 31.26
CA MET A 1 43.68 20.57 30.32
C MET A 1 42.22 20.24 30.72
N LYS A 2 41.51 21.20 31.28
CA LYS A 2 40.12 20.98 31.71
C LYS A 2 39.20 21.26 30.55
N MET A 3 38.47 20.23 30.05
CA MET A 3 37.45 20.40 29.05
C MET A 3 36.23 21.14 29.63
N ASN A 4 35.80 22.17 28.94
CA ASN A 4 34.72 23.03 29.41
C ASN A 4 33.38 22.25 29.34
N ALA A 5 32.66 22.15 30.46
CA ALA A 5 31.39 21.41 30.60
C ALA A 5 30.33 21.82 29.52
N LYS A 6 30.39 23.05 29.02
CA LYS A 6 29.51 23.53 27.93
C LYS A 6 29.75 22.83 26.58
N ARG A 7 30.95 22.35 26.28
CA ARG A 7 31.26 21.61 25.02
C ARG A 7 30.75 20.19 25.06
N ILE A 8 30.77 19.55 26.22
CA ILE A 8 30.25 18.18 26.41
C ILE A 8 28.72 18.16 26.26
N LEU A 9 28.01 19.19 26.75
CA LEU A 9 26.56 19.30 26.66
C LEU A 9 26.06 19.44 25.20
N ILE A 10 26.80 20.19 24.35
CA ILE A 10 26.44 20.39 22.95
C ILE A 10 26.64 19.10 22.12
N ILE A 11 27.69 18.34 22.40
CA ILE A 11 27.93 17.05 21.71
C ILE A 11 26.88 16.00 22.11
N GLY A 12 26.49 15.95 23.39
CA GLY A 12 25.44 15.05 23.86
C GLY A 12 24.07 15.34 23.25
N LEU A 13 23.73 16.62 23.08
CA LEU A 13 22.45 17.03 22.48
C LEU A 13 22.36 16.71 20.99
N ALA A 14 23.46 16.86 20.23
CA ALA A 14 23.52 16.55 18.81
C ALA A 14 23.41 15.04 18.55
N LEU A 15 24.07 14.20 19.35
CA LEU A 15 23.98 12.74 19.26
C LEU A 15 22.59 12.21 19.64
N PHE A 16 21.93 12.82 20.64
CA PHE A 16 20.57 12.44 21.01
C PHE A 16 19.54 12.77 19.94
N SER A 17 19.68 13.92 19.25
CA SER A 17 18.81 14.30 18.14
C SER A 17 18.93 13.38 16.92
N MET A 18 20.14 12.86 16.61
CA MET A 18 20.34 11.92 15.51
C MET A 18 19.75 10.53 15.81
N LEU A 19 19.83 10.05 17.05
CA LEU A 19 19.21 8.79 17.45
C LEU A 19 17.67 8.85 17.37
N PHE A 20 17.08 9.97 17.78
CA PHE A 20 15.61 10.14 17.73
C PHE A 20 15.07 10.18 16.30
N GLY A 21 15.80 10.81 15.36
CA GLY A 21 15.43 10.83 13.94
C GLY A 21 15.48 9.44 13.28
N ALA A 22 16.47 8.61 13.62
CA ALA A 22 16.61 7.27 13.06
C ALA A 22 15.50 6.31 13.55
N VAL A 23 15.11 6.40 14.83
CA VAL A 23 14.03 5.60 15.42
C VAL A 23 12.68 5.99 14.80
N ALA A 24 12.39 7.28 14.63
CA ALA A 24 11.14 7.74 14.02
C ALA A 24 10.99 7.29 12.56
N MET A 25 12.06 7.28 11.78
CA MET A 25 12.05 6.77 10.40
C MET A 25 11.89 5.24 10.33
N SER A 26 12.38 4.50 11.32
CA SER A 26 12.20 3.05 11.41
C SER A 26 10.76 2.68 11.76
N GLU A 27 10.12 3.38 12.70
CA GLU A 27 8.72 3.16 13.07
C GLU A 27 7.76 3.47 11.91
N GLN A 28 8.03 4.51 11.12
CA GLN A 28 7.18 4.89 10.00
C GLN A 28 7.20 3.84 8.87
N ARG A 29 8.31 3.11 8.69
CA ARG A 29 8.40 2.00 7.72
C ARG A 29 7.65 0.75 8.16
N THR A 30 7.46 0.53 9.44
CA THR A 30 6.73 -0.63 9.99
C THR A 30 5.22 -0.43 10.07
N GLN A 31 4.70 0.76 9.76
CA GLN A 31 3.28 1.10 9.87
C GLN A 31 2.48 0.92 8.58
N GLN A 32 3.13 0.79 7.42
CA GLN A 32 2.41 0.58 6.17
C GLN A 32 1.66 -0.75 6.19
N HIS A 33 0.41 -0.72 5.71
CA HIS A 33 -0.35 -1.93 5.45
C HIS A 33 -0.10 -2.35 4.01
N ILE A 34 0.53 -3.50 3.81
CA ILE A 34 0.90 -4.01 2.49
C ILE A 34 0.32 -5.41 2.32
N GLN A 35 -0.31 -5.65 1.19
CA GLN A 35 -0.86 -6.96 0.87
C GLN A 35 -0.85 -7.23 -0.64
N ILE A 36 -1.00 -8.50 -0.97
CA ILE A 36 -1.25 -8.99 -2.32
C ILE A 36 -2.65 -9.60 -2.35
N ALA A 37 -3.47 -9.20 -3.31
CA ALA A 37 -4.72 -9.88 -3.62
C ALA A 37 -4.51 -10.77 -4.85
N GLU A 38 -4.79 -12.07 -4.73
CA GLU A 38 -4.87 -13.01 -5.84
C GLU A 38 -6.35 -13.25 -6.15
N ILE A 39 -6.74 -13.01 -7.38
CA ILE A 39 -8.14 -12.97 -7.82
C ILE A 39 -8.31 -13.85 -9.06
N ASP A 40 -9.18 -14.83 -8.98
CA ASP A 40 -9.62 -15.60 -10.16
C ASP A 40 -10.97 -15.06 -10.64
N VAL A 41 -11.00 -14.63 -11.88
CA VAL A 41 -12.18 -14.02 -12.52
C VAL A 41 -12.80 -15.01 -13.49
N ASP A 42 -14.12 -14.95 -13.67
CA ASP A 42 -14.80 -15.68 -14.74
C ASP A 42 -14.27 -15.20 -16.10
N PRO A 43 -13.67 -16.06 -16.93
CA PRO A 43 -13.11 -15.68 -18.22
C PRO A 43 -14.12 -15.00 -19.16
N ALA A 44 -15.42 -15.30 -19.02
CA ALA A 44 -16.46 -14.69 -19.83
C ALA A 44 -16.75 -13.23 -19.43
N GLN A 45 -16.23 -12.77 -18.29
CA GLN A 45 -16.51 -11.43 -17.72
C GLN A 45 -15.24 -10.58 -17.55
N LEU A 46 -14.12 -10.95 -18.18
CA LEU A 46 -12.83 -10.26 -18.00
C LEU A 46 -12.89 -8.78 -18.35
N ASP A 47 -13.47 -8.42 -19.50
CA ASP A 47 -13.55 -7.02 -19.95
C ASP A 47 -14.33 -6.17 -18.94
N SER A 48 -15.44 -6.70 -18.42
CA SER A 48 -16.26 -6.01 -17.42
C SER A 48 -15.54 -5.89 -16.07
N TYR A 49 -14.79 -6.93 -15.68
CA TYR A 49 -13.96 -6.90 -14.48
C TYR A 49 -12.84 -5.86 -14.60
N GLU A 50 -12.09 -5.87 -15.70
CA GLU A 50 -11.00 -4.93 -15.95
C GLU A 50 -11.47 -3.47 -15.94
N ALA A 51 -12.64 -3.20 -16.54
CA ALA A 51 -13.24 -1.86 -16.49
C ALA A 51 -13.59 -1.44 -15.05
N ALA A 52 -14.16 -2.35 -14.26
CA ALA A 52 -14.54 -2.07 -12.87
C ALA A 52 -13.34 -1.84 -11.96
N VAL A 53 -12.29 -2.64 -12.09
CA VAL A 53 -11.07 -2.49 -11.28
C VAL A 53 -10.29 -1.23 -11.67
N ALA A 54 -10.25 -0.88 -12.95
CA ALA A 54 -9.60 0.35 -13.43
C ALA A 54 -10.30 1.60 -12.87
N GLU A 55 -11.63 1.67 -12.93
CA GLU A 55 -12.42 2.77 -12.36
C GLU A 55 -12.16 2.91 -10.85
N GLN A 56 -12.16 1.80 -10.12
CA GLN A 56 -11.94 1.78 -8.68
C GLN A 56 -10.53 2.27 -8.32
N ILE A 57 -9.48 1.76 -8.98
CA ILE A 57 -8.09 2.14 -8.72
C ILE A 57 -7.87 3.62 -9.02
N GLU A 58 -8.37 4.11 -10.16
CA GLU A 58 -8.26 5.53 -10.52
C GLU A 58 -8.91 6.44 -9.46
N ALA A 59 -10.11 6.08 -9.00
CA ALA A 59 -10.80 6.83 -7.95
C ALA A 59 -10.05 6.78 -6.61
N ALA A 60 -9.56 5.61 -6.20
CA ALA A 60 -8.82 5.43 -4.96
C ALA A 60 -7.54 6.28 -4.93
N ILE A 61 -6.71 6.21 -5.97
CA ILE A 61 -5.47 6.99 -6.08
C ILE A 61 -5.75 8.49 -6.08
N ARG A 62 -6.82 8.94 -6.71
CA ARG A 62 -7.18 10.36 -6.80
C ARG A 62 -7.80 10.90 -5.52
N LEU A 63 -8.60 10.12 -4.80
CA LEU A 63 -9.47 10.60 -3.72
C LEU A 63 -8.99 10.21 -2.32
N GLU A 64 -8.20 9.15 -2.18
CA GLU A 64 -7.80 8.60 -0.89
C GLU A 64 -6.31 8.88 -0.61
N PRO A 65 -5.96 9.86 0.24
CA PRO A 65 -4.56 10.19 0.51
C PRO A 65 -3.80 9.06 1.22
N GLY A 66 -4.50 8.11 1.83
CA GLY A 66 -3.90 6.95 2.49
C GLY A 66 -3.67 5.74 1.58
N VAL A 67 -4.16 5.76 0.34
CA VAL A 67 -3.87 4.75 -0.69
C VAL A 67 -2.61 5.18 -1.44
N LEU A 68 -1.52 4.43 -1.29
CA LEU A 68 -0.22 4.80 -1.84
C LEU A 68 0.07 4.08 -3.16
N VAL A 69 -0.28 2.81 -3.26
CA VAL A 69 -0.06 1.97 -4.46
C VAL A 69 -1.20 0.99 -4.61
N LEU A 70 -1.74 0.91 -5.82
CA LEU A 70 -2.63 -0.16 -6.28
C LEU A 70 -2.20 -0.55 -7.70
N TYR A 71 -1.49 -1.66 -7.83
CA TYR A 71 -1.06 -2.20 -9.11
C TYR A 71 -1.80 -3.50 -9.40
N SER A 72 -2.73 -3.45 -10.36
CA SER A 72 -3.45 -4.62 -10.84
C SER A 72 -2.82 -5.12 -12.12
N VAL A 73 -2.44 -6.39 -12.14
CA VAL A 73 -1.81 -7.06 -13.28
C VAL A 73 -2.45 -8.40 -13.54
N ALA A 74 -2.60 -8.77 -14.80
CA ALA A 74 -3.10 -10.08 -15.21
C ALA A 74 -1.96 -10.98 -15.68
N ASN A 75 -2.05 -12.26 -15.41
CA ASN A 75 -1.12 -13.25 -15.93
C ASN A 75 -1.27 -13.36 -17.46
N LYS A 76 -0.16 -13.31 -18.20
CA LYS A 76 -0.19 -13.35 -19.66
C LYS A 76 -0.74 -14.66 -20.24
N GLU A 77 -0.44 -15.79 -19.58
CA GLU A 77 -0.88 -17.12 -20.03
C GLU A 77 -2.29 -17.46 -19.54
N ASN A 78 -2.71 -16.86 -18.45
CA ASN A 78 -4.05 -16.99 -17.88
C ASN A 78 -4.59 -15.61 -17.45
N PRO A 79 -5.15 -14.82 -18.37
CA PRO A 79 -5.65 -13.46 -18.04
C PRO A 79 -6.76 -13.42 -17.00
N ALA A 80 -7.42 -14.54 -16.73
CA ALA A 80 -8.42 -14.65 -15.66
C ALA A 80 -7.80 -14.65 -14.26
N HIS A 81 -6.49 -14.87 -14.14
CA HIS A 81 -5.76 -14.74 -12.88
C HIS A 81 -5.15 -13.35 -12.75
N VAL A 82 -5.67 -12.56 -11.84
CA VAL A 82 -5.28 -11.18 -11.58
C VAL A 82 -4.62 -11.06 -10.22
N THR A 83 -3.53 -10.32 -10.15
CA THR A 83 -2.84 -9.98 -8.91
C THR A 83 -2.90 -8.48 -8.68
N VAL A 84 -3.29 -8.05 -7.49
CA VAL A 84 -3.21 -6.64 -7.07
C VAL A 84 -2.18 -6.52 -5.96
N PHE A 85 -1.16 -5.70 -6.18
CA PHE A 85 -0.21 -5.30 -5.15
C PHE A 85 -0.68 -3.99 -4.54
N GLU A 86 -0.84 -3.96 -3.23
CA GLU A 86 -1.49 -2.88 -2.51
C GLU A 86 -0.61 -2.35 -1.39
N ILE A 87 -0.42 -1.02 -1.34
CA ILE A 87 0.23 -0.33 -0.24
C ILE A 87 -0.66 0.79 0.26
N TYR A 88 -0.98 0.75 1.54
CA TYR A 88 -1.68 1.80 2.28
C TYR A 88 -0.72 2.45 3.28
N ARG A 89 -0.92 3.74 3.57
CA ARG A 89 -0.11 4.48 4.55
C ARG A 89 -0.04 3.76 5.90
N ASP A 90 -1.17 3.20 6.33
CA ASP A 90 -1.34 2.47 7.59
C ASP A 90 -2.60 1.58 7.52
N ARG A 91 -2.86 0.83 8.59
CA ARG A 91 -4.05 -0.01 8.69
C ARG A 91 -5.37 0.79 8.68
N GLU A 92 -5.39 1.99 9.23
CA GLU A 92 -6.58 2.85 9.25
C GLU A 92 -6.96 3.27 7.83
N ALA A 93 -5.98 3.64 7.00
CA ALA A 93 -6.18 3.94 5.59
C ALA A 93 -6.73 2.74 4.82
N TYR A 94 -6.24 1.54 5.08
CA TYR A 94 -6.81 0.31 4.51
C TYR A 94 -8.27 0.10 4.92
N LEU A 95 -8.60 0.24 6.20
CA LEU A 95 -9.98 0.09 6.68
C LEU A 95 -10.90 1.17 6.11
N ALA A 96 -10.42 2.40 5.96
CA ALA A 96 -11.16 3.48 5.30
C ALA A 96 -11.41 3.18 3.82
N HIS A 97 -10.42 2.62 3.11
CA HIS A 97 -10.58 2.18 1.72
C HIS A 97 -11.71 1.18 1.55
N LEU A 98 -11.83 0.21 2.46
CA LEU A 98 -12.91 -0.80 2.42
C LEU A 98 -14.31 -0.20 2.55
N GLN A 99 -14.44 1.04 3.06
CA GLN A 99 -15.70 1.76 3.23
C GLN A 99 -15.89 2.87 2.18
N ALA A 100 -14.90 3.11 1.32
CA ALA A 100 -14.98 4.15 0.30
C ALA A 100 -16.07 3.84 -0.74
N PRO A 101 -16.88 4.83 -1.17
CA PRO A 101 -17.98 4.60 -2.11
C PRO A 101 -17.57 3.91 -3.40
N HIS A 102 -16.41 4.25 -3.97
CA HIS A 102 -15.90 3.64 -5.19
C HIS A 102 -15.48 2.17 -4.96
N PHE A 103 -14.94 1.83 -3.78
CA PHE A 103 -14.63 0.44 -3.44
C PHE A 103 -15.88 -0.39 -3.22
N LEU A 104 -16.90 0.14 -2.52
CA LEU A 104 -18.19 -0.53 -2.33
C LEU A 104 -18.91 -0.76 -3.66
N LYS A 105 -18.87 0.21 -4.56
CA LYS A 105 -19.39 0.07 -5.93
C LYS A 105 -18.67 -1.06 -6.68
N TYR A 106 -17.32 -1.06 -6.64
CA TYR A 106 -16.52 -2.11 -7.24
C TYR A 106 -16.90 -3.49 -6.70
N LYS A 107 -16.93 -3.65 -5.38
CA LYS A 107 -17.29 -4.91 -4.73
C LYS A 107 -18.64 -5.44 -5.20
N ALA A 108 -19.65 -4.59 -5.25
CA ALA A 108 -20.99 -4.96 -5.73
C ALA A 108 -20.98 -5.34 -7.21
N THR A 109 -20.25 -4.60 -8.04
CA THR A 109 -20.17 -4.84 -9.49
C THR A 109 -19.51 -6.18 -9.81
N VAL A 110 -18.40 -6.54 -9.12
CA VAL A 110 -17.63 -7.74 -9.44
C VAL A 110 -18.04 -8.99 -8.66
N GLU A 111 -18.99 -8.89 -7.75
CA GLU A 111 -19.39 -10.00 -6.86
C GLU A 111 -19.64 -11.32 -7.59
N LYS A 112 -20.31 -11.27 -8.75
CA LYS A 112 -20.61 -12.45 -9.55
C LYS A 112 -19.55 -12.77 -10.62
N MET A 113 -18.54 -11.92 -10.76
CA MET A 113 -17.43 -12.10 -11.71
C MET A 113 -16.25 -12.81 -11.07
N VAL A 114 -16.04 -12.60 -9.76
CA VAL A 114 -14.91 -13.16 -9.00
C VAL A 114 -15.26 -14.56 -8.52
N LYS A 115 -14.46 -15.54 -8.90
CA LYS A 115 -14.58 -16.95 -8.48
C LYS A 115 -13.85 -17.22 -7.18
N SER A 116 -12.69 -16.60 -6.99
CA SER A 116 -11.92 -16.69 -5.75
C SER A 116 -11.15 -15.40 -5.48
N LEU A 117 -10.94 -15.13 -4.20
CA LEU A 117 -10.12 -14.03 -3.70
C LEU A 117 -9.28 -14.55 -2.54
N LYS A 118 -7.96 -14.34 -2.63
CA LYS A 118 -7.04 -14.60 -1.54
C LYS A 118 -6.25 -13.33 -1.23
N LEU A 119 -6.31 -12.90 0.03
CA LEU A 119 -5.52 -11.78 0.54
C LEU A 119 -4.31 -12.32 1.30
N ILE A 120 -3.12 -11.83 0.92
CA ILE A 120 -1.84 -12.26 1.48
C ILE A 120 -1.18 -11.03 2.10
N PRO A 121 -1.17 -10.89 3.43
CA PRO A 121 -0.38 -9.86 4.11
C PRO A 121 1.10 -10.11 3.84
N VAL A 122 1.86 -9.05 3.55
CA VAL A 122 3.28 -9.14 3.25
C VAL A 122 4.05 -8.01 3.92
N ASP A 123 5.32 -8.28 4.25
CA ASP A 123 6.26 -7.27 4.69
C ASP A 123 7.22 -6.90 3.56
N PRO A 124 7.56 -5.61 3.37
CA PRO A 124 8.44 -5.21 2.30
C PRO A 124 9.88 -5.63 2.61
N VAL A 125 10.52 -6.32 1.67
CA VAL A 125 11.96 -6.54 1.69
C VAL A 125 12.68 -5.31 1.12
N MET A 126 12.18 -4.80 0.00
CA MET A 126 12.67 -3.57 -0.65
C MET A 126 11.57 -3.04 -1.59
N LEU A 127 11.31 -1.76 -1.50
CA LEU A 127 10.43 -1.03 -2.41
C LEU A 127 11.26 0.01 -3.15
N GLY A 128 11.40 -0.13 -4.46
CA GLY A 128 12.18 0.79 -5.29
C GLY A 128 11.38 1.26 -6.49
N THR A 129 11.35 2.57 -6.73
CA THR A 129 10.78 3.19 -7.92
C THR A 129 11.76 4.24 -8.46
N LYS A 130 11.76 4.47 -9.76
CA LYS A 130 12.40 5.65 -10.33
C LYS A 130 11.38 6.79 -10.33
N GLU A 131 11.82 7.97 -9.93
CA GLU A 131 11.04 9.19 -10.17
C GLU A 131 10.89 9.40 -11.69
N ARG A 132 9.69 9.78 -12.11
CA ARG A 132 9.38 10.08 -13.50
C ARG A 132 9.48 11.57 -13.75
#